data_cd00304495b95b19a7fa2130ec1a5ba6
#
_entry.id   cd00304495b95b19a7fa2130ec1a5ba6
#
_cell.length_a   1.000
_cell.length_b   1.000
_cell.length_c   1.000
_cell.angle_alpha   90.00
_cell.angle_beta   90.00
_cell.angle_gamma   90.00
#
_symmetry.space_group_name_H-M   'P 1'
#
loop_
_entity.id
_entity.type
_entity.pdbx_description
1 polymer ?
#
loop_
_entity_poly.entity_id
_entity_poly.type
_entity_poly.pdbx_seq_one_letter_code
_entity_poly.pdbx_strand_id
1 'polypeptide(L)'
;MARKHAHSSHWLNDRWWRLTIGDWMALALGFIGIVVVFCLFFIRRHSLEYKFEHTYSVAAPEFFGSALALADPVPVTGNKIEVLQNGDQYFTAMLAAIRGARKTINFEAYILHSDPVGLEFIEALCERARAGLEVRVLLDGVGSGWSLNNSDVRKLKQAGCRFQYYHPTASWRVDRTNRRTHRRVLVVDGRIGFTGAVGFSEQWSGNAQDKKHWHDVHVQIEGPLVAKLQGAFQEHWIKTGNEALGGADQFPALSPAGDLKAEIVSSRSFSMAPVPLLQAVSFAAAEKRIWITNPYCTPTDDQVALLVKAVRRGVDVRLMLPGVNNDQPLTKSAGRSAYGRMLEGGVKIFEYEPTMIHSKTMVVDGLFSMVGTSNFDPRSSEINEEIDVVVYDQKFGRAMEQIFETDMKQSQEYTFEQFKKRSLWER
;
A
#
# COMPACT_ATOMS: atom_id res chain seq x y z
N MET A 1 -69.05 43.46 25.55
CA MET A 1 -67.83 43.45 26.42
C MET A 1 -66.91 42.34 25.92
N ALA A 2 -65.88 42.68 25.18
CA ALA A 2 -64.91 41.74 24.61
C ALA A 2 -63.54 42.08 25.17
N ARG A 3 -62.92 41.14 25.93
CA ARG A 3 -61.53 41.25 26.37
C ARG A 3 -60.63 40.55 25.36
N LYS A 4 -59.75 41.30 24.76
CA LYS A 4 -58.63 40.79 23.95
C LYS A 4 -57.55 40.19 24.86
N HIS A 5 -57.21 38.94 24.66
CA HIS A 5 -55.96 38.35 25.17
C HIS A 5 -54.84 38.58 24.12
N ALA A 6 -53.88 39.36 24.50
CA ALA A 6 -52.62 39.51 23.74
C ALA A 6 -51.69 38.36 24.14
N HIS A 7 -51.36 37.47 23.20
CA HIS A 7 -50.27 36.49 23.35
C HIS A 7 -48.92 37.20 23.13
N SER A 8 -48.12 37.27 24.16
CA SER A 8 -46.75 37.71 24.14
C SER A 8 -45.84 36.61 23.55
N SER A 9 -45.50 36.77 22.30
CA SER A 9 -44.44 35.96 21.63
C SER A 9 -43.08 36.68 21.77
N HIS A 10 -42.44 36.56 22.93
CA HIS A 10 -41.08 37.11 23.13
C HIS A 10 -40.21 36.20 23.99
N TRP A 11 -39.84 35.01 23.47
CA TRP A 11 -38.88 34.13 24.17
C TRP A 11 -37.87 33.40 23.27
N LEU A 12 -37.64 33.82 22.03
CA LEU A 12 -36.69 33.10 21.16
C LEU A 12 -35.72 33.97 20.34
N ASN A 13 -35.34 35.16 20.84
CA ASN A 13 -34.49 35.97 19.98
C ASN A 13 -33.44 36.83 20.72
N ASP A 14 -32.60 36.35 21.60
CA ASP A 14 -31.45 37.21 22.01
C ASP A 14 -30.27 36.46 22.69
N ARG A 15 -30.09 35.19 22.48
CA ARG A 15 -28.95 34.48 23.11
C ARG A 15 -27.81 34.02 22.20
N TRP A 16 -27.98 34.10 20.90
CA TRP A 16 -27.02 33.50 19.95
C TRP A 16 -25.97 34.50 19.41
N TRP A 17 -26.04 35.80 19.71
CA TRP A 17 -25.19 36.81 19.10
C TRP A 17 -24.28 37.59 20.05
N ARG A 18 -24.15 37.17 21.29
CA ARG A 18 -23.19 37.79 22.22
C ARG A 18 -22.12 36.84 22.65
N LEU A 19 -21.26 36.44 21.69
CA LEU A 19 -20.00 35.78 22.03
C LEU A 19 -19.15 36.77 22.85
N THR A 20 -18.71 36.37 24.01
CA THR A 20 -17.77 37.16 24.80
C THR A 20 -16.40 37.19 24.14
N ILE A 21 -15.54 38.10 24.53
CA ILE A 21 -14.14 38.13 24.05
C ILE A 21 -13.46 36.74 24.33
N GLY A 22 -13.82 36.09 25.45
CA GLY A 22 -13.33 34.75 25.79
C GLY A 22 -13.78 33.67 24.78
N ASP A 23 -15.04 33.73 24.31
CA ASP A 23 -15.58 32.80 23.30
C ASP A 23 -14.87 33.00 21.96
N TRP A 24 -14.64 34.24 21.54
CA TRP A 24 -13.88 34.54 20.33
C TRP A 24 -12.43 34.08 20.43
N MET A 25 -11.79 34.24 21.58
CA MET A 25 -10.45 33.70 21.81
C MET A 25 -10.42 32.18 21.76
N ALA A 26 -11.39 31.49 22.35
CA ALA A 26 -11.51 30.04 22.29
C ALA A 26 -11.72 29.51 20.85
N LEU A 27 -12.58 30.19 20.07
CA LEU A 27 -12.80 29.89 18.65
C LEU A 27 -11.53 30.11 17.83
N ALA A 28 -10.81 31.22 18.06
CA ALA A 28 -9.56 31.52 17.37
C ALA A 28 -8.47 30.48 17.68
N LEU A 29 -8.32 30.10 18.96
CA LEU A 29 -7.38 29.06 19.38
C LEU A 29 -7.77 27.69 18.80
N GLY A 30 -9.06 27.36 18.77
CA GLY A 30 -9.58 26.15 18.14
C GLY A 30 -9.27 26.12 16.63
N PHE A 31 -9.52 27.24 15.93
CA PHE A 31 -9.19 27.38 14.51
C PHE A 31 -7.68 27.27 14.26
N ILE A 32 -6.86 27.96 15.05
CA ILE A 32 -5.39 27.83 14.96
C ILE A 32 -4.96 26.39 15.20
N GLY A 33 -5.55 25.69 16.18
CA GLY A 33 -5.29 24.28 16.43
C GLY A 33 -5.63 23.39 15.22
N ILE A 34 -6.79 23.63 14.58
CA ILE A 34 -7.20 22.92 13.36
C ILE A 34 -6.23 23.21 12.22
N VAL A 35 -5.83 24.48 12.01
CA VAL A 35 -4.86 24.86 10.98
C VAL A 35 -3.51 24.21 11.22
N VAL A 36 -3.02 24.21 12.48
CA VAL A 36 -1.76 23.54 12.83
C VAL A 36 -1.83 22.05 12.56
N VAL A 37 -2.92 21.38 12.97
CA VAL A 37 -3.14 19.96 12.69
C VAL A 37 -3.19 19.72 11.18
N PHE A 38 -3.94 20.54 10.44
CA PHE A 38 -4.00 20.49 8.97
C PHE A 38 -2.60 20.65 8.36
N CYS A 39 -1.83 21.64 8.81
CA CYS A 39 -0.46 21.86 8.35
C CYS A 39 0.45 20.66 8.64
N LEU A 40 0.36 20.04 9.83
CA LEU A 40 1.14 18.87 10.19
C LEU A 40 0.81 17.63 9.34
N PHE A 41 -0.44 17.52 8.88
CA PHE A 41 -0.90 16.37 8.09
C PHE A 41 -0.83 16.58 6.57
N PHE A 42 -0.95 17.82 6.09
CA PHE A 42 -1.19 18.13 4.68
C PHE A 42 -0.15 19.05 4.04
N ILE A 43 0.71 19.74 4.80
CA ILE A 43 1.79 20.51 4.17
C ILE A 43 2.80 19.54 3.59
N ARG A 44 2.90 19.53 2.27
CA ARG A 44 3.96 18.83 1.52
C ARG A 44 5.32 19.31 2.02
N ARG A 45 6.13 18.40 2.50
CA ARG A 45 7.58 18.63 2.55
C ARG A 45 8.06 18.75 1.10
N HIS A 46 9.08 19.56 0.85
CA HIS A 46 9.68 19.69 -0.47
C HIS A 46 9.89 18.31 -1.10
N SER A 47 9.18 18.06 -2.20
CA SER A 47 9.48 16.94 -3.07
C SER A 47 10.88 17.16 -3.63
N LEU A 48 11.73 16.14 -3.56
CA LEU A 48 13.01 16.17 -4.26
C LEU A 48 12.72 16.28 -5.76
N GLU A 49 13.27 17.30 -6.43
CA GLU A 49 13.24 17.36 -7.88
C GLU A 49 14.13 16.25 -8.45
N TYR A 50 13.54 15.28 -9.14
CA TYR A 50 14.27 14.22 -9.79
C TYR A 50 14.67 14.64 -11.21
N LYS A 51 15.96 14.82 -11.45
CA LYS A 51 16.52 15.06 -12.79
C LYS A 51 17.13 13.77 -13.31
N PHE A 52 16.29 12.94 -13.94
CA PHE A 52 16.75 11.74 -14.63
C PHE A 52 16.69 11.95 -16.14
N GLU A 53 17.77 11.55 -16.82
CA GLU A 53 17.86 11.52 -18.27
C GLU A 53 17.96 10.06 -18.74
N HIS A 54 17.44 9.79 -19.93
CA HIS A 54 17.57 8.49 -20.53
C HIS A 54 18.99 8.33 -21.09
N THR A 55 19.81 7.57 -20.40
CA THR A 55 21.22 7.32 -20.79
C THR A 55 21.54 5.84 -21.01
N TYR A 56 20.67 4.95 -20.56
CA TYR A 56 20.78 3.50 -20.68
C TYR A 56 19.39 2.84 -20.59
N SER A 57 19.28 1.60 -21.11
CA SER A 57 18.05 0.82 -21.02
C SER A 57 17.93 0.04 -19.71
N VAL A 58 16.74 -0.46 -19.39
CA VAL A 58 16.48 -1.34 -18.24
C VAL A 58 17.30 -2.65 -18.34
N ALA A 59 17.65 -3.07 -19.57
CA ALA A 59 18.45 -4.25 -19.81
C ALA A 59 19.96 -4.02 -19.65
N ALA A 60 20.40 -2.75 -19.56
CA ALA A 60 21.82 -2.42 -19.46
C ALA A 60 22.39 -2.70 -18.05
N PRO A 61 23.65 -3.13 -17.92
CA PRO A 61 24.30 -3.31 -16.62
C PRO A 61 24.30 -2.06 -15.75
N GLU A 62 24.36 -0.88 -16.36
CA GLU A 62 24.33 0.42 -15.69
C GLU A 62 23.02 0.68 -14.96
N PHE A 63 21.89 0.22 -15.50
CA PHE A 63 20.58 0.30 -14.83
C PHE A 63 20.63 -0.39 -13.47
N PHE A 64 21.19 -1.60 -13.48
CA PHE A 64 21.30 -2.40 -12.27
C PHE A 64 22.18 -1.71 -11.22
N GLY A 65 23.32 -1.16 -11.61
CA GLY A 65 24.19 -0.38 -10.72
C GLY A 65 23.51 0.87 -10.16
N SER A 66 22.76 1.60 -10.99
CA SER A 66 22.02 2.80 -10.56
C SER A 66 20.87 2.45 -9.60
N ALA A 67 20.11 1.39 -9.89
CA ALA A 67 19.04 0.93 -9.03
C ALA A 67 19.58 0.51 -7.65
N LEU A 68 20.70 -0.22 -7.62
CA LEU A 68 21.38 -0.60 -6.37
C LEU A 68 21.83 0.59 -5.54
N ALA A 69 22.43 1.59 -6.19
CA ALA A 69 22.92 2.79 -5.50
C ALA A 69 21.78 3.60 -4.83
N LEU A 70 20.56 3.48 -5.34
CA LEU A 70 19.39 4.21 -4.84
C LEU A 70 18.57 3.43 -3.81
N ALA A 71 18.54 2.12 -3.93
CA ALA A 71 17.62 1.29 -3.13
C ALA A 71 18.25 0.73 -1.85
N ASP A 72 19.58 0.80 -1.69
CA ASP A 72 20.35 0.25 -0.55
C ASP A 72 20.29 -1.29 -0.38
N PRO A 73 19.22 -2.03 -0.74
CA PRO A 73 19.27 -3.49 -0.73
C PRO A 73 20.03 -4.05 -1.93
N VAL A 74 20.85 -5.06 -1.67
CA VAL A 74 21.52 -5.82 -2.71
C VAL A 74 20.59 -6.92 -3.20
N PRO A 75 20.27 -7.00 -4.52
CA PRO A 75 19.47 -8.08 -5.06
C PRO A 75 20.11 -9.45 -4.80
N VAL A 76 19.26 -10.39 -4.46
CA VAL A 76 19.64 -11.76 -4.10
C VAL A 76 19.18 -12.70 -5.20
N THR A 77 20.05 -13.59 -5.64
CA THR A 77 19.73 -14.68 -6.59
C THR A 77 19.28 -15.93 -5.86
N GLY A 78 18.71 -16.86 -6.60
CA GLY A 78 18.31 -18.16 -6.04
C GLY A 78 16.91 -18.19 -5.47
N ASN A 79 16.03 -17.29 -5.90
CA ASN A 79 14.67 -17.23 -5.37
C ASN A 79 13.66 -17.87 -6.33
N LYS A 80 12.63 -18.49 -5.75
CA LYS A 80 11.37 -18.82 -6.41
C LYS A 80 10.33 -17.80 -5.93
N ILE A 81 9.68 -17.10 -6.86
CA ILE A 81 8.63 -16.13 -6.56
C ILE A 81 7.43 -16.50 -7.41
N GLU A 82 6.32 -16.76 -6.74
CA GLU A 82 5.05 -17.12 -7.36
C GLU A 82 4.05 -15.99 -7.19
N VAL A 83 3.40 -15.59 -8.27
CA VAL A 83 2.36 -14.55 -8.27
C VAL A 83 1.03 -15.21 -7.95
N LEU A 84 0.36 -14.72 -6.93
CA LEU A 84 -0.93 -15.19 -6.47
C LEU A 84 -1.99 -14.10 -6.73
N GLN A 85 -3.03 -14.44 -7.48
CA GLN A 85 -4.12 -13.54 -7.82
C GLN A 85 -5.37 -13.88 -7.03
N ASN A 86 -5.97 -12.87 -6.43
CA ASN A 86 -7.24 -12.95 -5.70
C ASN A 86 -7.23 -13.89 -4.48
N GLY A 87 -8.26 -13.78 -3.66
CA GLY A 87 -8.37 -14.45 -2.36
C GLY A 87 -8.22 -15.96 -2.42
N ASP A 88 -8.81 -16.57 -3.43
CA ASP A 88 -8.79 -18.03 -3.60
C ASP A 88 -7.35 -18.57 -3.72
N GLN A 89 -6.43 -17.79 -4.27
CA GLN A 89 -5.03 -18.21 -4.37
C GLN A 89 -4.22 -17.77 -3.15
N TYR A 90 -4.18 -16.47 -2.83
CA TYR A 90 -3.27 -16.01 -1.79
C TYR A 90 -3.70 -16.38 -0.38
N PHE A 91 -4.99 -16.36 -0.02
CA PHE A 91 -5.41 -16.76 1.32
C PHE A 91 -5.24 -18.28 1.53
N THR A 92 -5.57 -19.07 0.50
CA THR A 92 -5.33 -20.53 0.55
C THR A 92 -3.86 -20.84 0.77
N ALA A 93 -2.95 -20.23 0.02
CA ALA A 93 -1.51 -20.43 0.17
C ALA A 93 -0.98 -19.98 1.53
N MET A 94 -1.39 -18.79 2.01
CA MET A 94 -0.98 -18.27 3.32
C MET A 94 -1.49 -19.13 4.48
N LEU A 95 -2.77 -19.54 4.47
CA LEU A 95 -3.36 -20.39 5.50
C LEU A 95 -2.71 -21.78 5.50
N ALA A 96 -2.41 -22.33 4.32
CA ALA A 96 -1.67 -23.58 4.21
C ALA A 96 -0.27 -23.46 4.82
N ALA A 97 0.45 -22.38 4.54
CA ALA A 97 1.76 -22.12 5.12
C ALA A 97 1.68 -21.95 6.65
N ILE A 98 0.73 -21.17 7.17
CA ILE A 98 0.51 -20.98 8.62
C ILE A 98 0.23 -22.32 9.29
N ARG A 99 -0.72 -23.11 8.76
CA ARG A 99 -1.08 -24.43 9.32
C ARG A 99 0.06 -25.44 9.24
N GLY A 100 0.93 -25.32 8.22
CA GLY A 100 2.11 -26.13 8.02
C GLY A 100 3.34 -25.71 8.83
N ALA A 101 3.30 -24.57 9.51
CA ALA A 101 4.39 -24.03 10.31
C ALA A 101 4.86 -25.01 11.39
N ARG A 102 6.18 -25.04 11.62
CA ARG A 102 6.82 -25.96 12.58
C ARG A 102 7.51 -25.25 13.75
N LYS A 103 7.89 -23.98 13.58
CA LYS A 103 8.69 -23.24 14.57
C LYS A 103 8.21 -21.82 14.79
N THR A 104 8.13 -21.01 13.72
CA THR A 104 7.91 -19.58 13.86
C THR A 104 6.93 -19.05 12.83
N ILE A 105 6.11 -18.09 13.23
CA ILE A 105 5.25 -17.30 12.35
C ILE A 105 5.40 -15.84 12.72
N ASN A 106 5.79 -15.01 11.75
CA ASN A 106 5.85 -13.56 11.89
C ASN A 106 4.85 -12.94 10.91
N PHE A 107 3.81 -12.31 11.43
CA PHE A 107 2.68 -11.77 10.68
C PHE A 107 2.55 -10.27 10.94
N GLU A 108 2.63 -9.47 9.88
CA GLU A 108 2.41 -8.03 9.89
C GLU A 108 1.36 -7.65 8.86
N ALA A 109 0.37 -6.83 9.28
CA ALA A 109 -0.67 -6.35 8.40
C ALA A 109 -1.11 -4.92 8.73
N TYR A 110 -1.52 -4.17 7.71
CA TYR A 110 -2.23 -2.91 7.87
C TYR A 110 -3.68 -3.15 8.29
N ILE A 111 -4.39 -4.04 7.60
CA ILE A 111 -5.78 -4.39 7.84
C ILE A 111 -5.90 -5.87 8.22
N LEU A 112 -6.47 -6.12 9.39
CA LEU A 112 -7.04 -7.40 9.82
C LEU A 112 -8.39 -7.11 10.48
N HIS A 113 -9.48 -7.62 9.89
CA HIS A 113 -10.83 -7.39 10.38
C HIS A 113 -11.36 -8.58 11.20
N SER A 114 -12.34 -8.34 12.06
CA SER A 114 -13.12 -9.39 12.74
C SER A 114 -14.29 -9.85 11.86
N ASP A 115 -13.99 -10.27 10.65
CA ASP A 115 -14.91 -10.84 9.67
C ASP A 115 -14.52 -12.31 9.37
N PRO A 116 -15.28 -13.05 8.54
CA PRO A 116 -14.99 -14.47 8.29
C PRO A 116 -13.54 -14.75 7.90
N VAL A 117 -12.95 -13.97 7.01
CA VAL A 117 -11.56 -14.14 6.56
C VAL A 117 -10.59 -13.85 7.70
N GLY A 118 -10.70 -12.69 8.34
CA GLY A 118 -9.80 -12.34 9.44
C GLY A 118 -9.90 -13.30 10.61
N LEU A 119 -11.10 -13.79 10.94
CA LEU A 119 -11.29 -14.78 12.00
C LEU A 119 -10.64 -16.13 11.66
N GLU A 120 -10.61 -16.54 10.39
CA GLU A 120 -9.91 -17.75 9.95
C GLU A 120 -8.39 -17.62 10.14
N PHE A 121 -7.81 -16.47 9.80
CA PHE A 121 -6.39 -16.18 10.06
C PHE A 121 -6.09 -16.15 11.57
N ILE A 122 -6.93 -15.49 12.36
CA ILE A 122 -6.79 -15.43 13.82
C ILE A 122 -6.81 -16.85 14.42
N GLU A 123 -7.74 -17.71 13.98
CA GLU A 123 -7.81 -19.10 14.48
C GLU A 123 -6.57 -19.89 14.09
N ALA A 124 -6.12 -19.82 12.84
CA ALA A 124 -4.92 -20.50 12.38
C ALA A 124 -3.67 -20.09 13.17
N LEU A 125 -3.49 -18.78 13.44
CA LEU A 125 -2.41 -18.25 14.27
C LEU A 125 -2.51 -18.74 15.72
N CYS A 126 -3.72 -18.71 16.31
CA CYS A 126 -3.97 -19.21 17.66
C CYS A 126 -3.69 -20.71 17.78
N GLU A 127 -4.10 -21.51 16.79
CA GLU A 127 -3.84 -22.95 16.74
C GLU A 127 -2.34 -23.24 16.79
N ARG A 128 -1.54 -22.54 16.00
CA ARG A 128 -0.08 -22.74 16.01
C ARG A 128 0.58 -22.25 17.30
N ALA A 129 0.11 -21.14 17.86
CA ALA A 129 0.62 -20.68 19.17
C ALA A 129 0.31 -21.68 20.30
N ARG A 130 -0.91 -22.23 20.34
CA ARG A 130 -1.27 -23.30 21.31
C ARG A 130 -0.45 -24.59 21.11
N ALA A 131 -0.01 -24.86 19.88
CA ALA A 131 0.90 -25.96 19.58
C ALA A 131 2.35 -25.69 20.00
N GLY A 132 2.63 -24.52 20.61
CA GLY A 132 3.95 -24.17 21.15
C GLY A 132 4.87 -23.43 20.17
N LEU A 133 4.37 -23.00 19.01
CA LEU A 133 5.17 -22.22 18.06
C LEU A 133 5.33 -20.78 18.52
N GLU A 134 6.42 -20.14 18.14
CA GLU A 134 6.59 -18.69 18.31
C GLU A 134 5.79 -17.93 17.26
N VAL A 135 4.64 -17.39 17.65
CA VAL A 135 3.76 -16.61 16.77
C VAL A 135 3.81 -15.14 17.18
N ARG A 136 4.24 -14.27 16.26
CA ARG A 136 4.26 -12.82 16.42
C ARG A 136 3.26 -12.17 15.47
N VAL A 137 2.45 -11.28 16.02
CA VAL A 137 1.40 -10.56 15.28
C VAL A 137 1.60 -9.07 15.50
N LEU A 138 1.86 -8.35 14.41
CA LEU A 138 2.05 -6.91 14.38
C LEU A 138 0.99 -6.27 13.49
N LEU A 139 0.11 -5.48 14.05
CA LEU A 139 -0.96 -4.83 13.30
C LEU A 139 -0.85 -3.31 13.36
N ASP A 140 -1.23 -2.62 12.30
CA ASP A 140 -1.33 -1.17 12.34
C ASP A 140 -2.42 -0.71 13.30
N GLY A 141 -2.11 0.27 14.14
CA GLY A 141 -3.03 0.75 15.17
C GLY A 141 -4.24 1.53 14.65
N VAL A 142 -4.22 1.99 13.39
CA VAL A 142 -5.38 2.63 12.72
C VAL A 142 -6.06 1.65 11.79
N GLY A 143 -5.31 1.04 10.86
CA GLY A 143 -5.88 0.15 9.85
C GLY A 143 -6.64 -1.05 10.43
N SER A 144 -6.08 -1.67 11.48
CA SER A 144 -6.74 -2.78 12.19
C SER A 144 -7.43 -2.35 13.48
N GLY A 145 -7.02 -1.22 14.08
CA GLY A 145 -7.47 -0.85 15.43
C GLY A 145 -8.95 -0.55 15.56
N TRP A 146 -9.65 -0.25 14.48
CA TRP A 146 -11.08 0.11 14.48
C TRP A 146 -11.97 -1.05 14.03
N SER A 147 -11.43 -2.03 13.34
CA SER A 147 -12.15 -3.13 12.73
C SER A 147 -11.84 -4.49 13.35
N LEU A 148 -10.81 -4.57 14.19
CA LEU A 148 -10.47 -5.76 14.96
C LEU A 148 -11.06 -5.65 16.38
N ASN A 149 -11.91 -6.59 16.75
CA ASN A 149 -12.54 -6.63 18.07
C ASN A 149 -11.52 -6.89 19.19
N ASN A 150 -11.68 -6.24 20.32
CA ASN A 150 -10.85 -6.49 21.50
C ASN A 150 -10.92 -7.94 22.01
N SER A 151 -12.03 -8.67 21.74
CA SER A 151 -12.16 -10.10 22.02
C SER A 151 -11.16 -10.93 21.23
N ASP A 152 -10.94 -10.60 19.95
CA ASP A 152 -10.04 -11.33 19.07
C ASP A 152 -8.57 -11.05 19.40
N VAL A 153 -8.26 -9.81 19.78
CA VAL A 153 -6.96 -9.47 20.35
C VAL A 153 -6.67 -10.24 21.64
N ARG A 154 -7.68 -10.36 22.53
CA ARG A 154 -7.55 -11.19 23.76
C ARG A 154 -7.36 -12.67 23.40
N LYS A 155 -8.09 -13.19 22.40
CA LYS A 155 -7.98 -14.57 21.92
C LYS A 155 -6.56 -14.88 21.43
N LEU A 156 -5.96 -14.00 20.60
CA LEU A 156 -4.57 -14.13 20.17
C LEU A 156 -3.60 -14.19 21.35
N LYS A 157 -3.71 -13.25 22.30
CA LYS A 157 -2.83 -13.19 23.48
C LYS A 157 -3.00 -14.41 24.38
N GLN A 158 -4.22 -14.86 24.63
CA GLN A 158 -4.52 -16.04 25.45
C GLN A 158 -4.05 -17.35 24.81
N ALA A 159 -4.00 -17.40 23.46
CA ALA A 159 -3.44 -18.52 22.74
C ALA A 159 -1.91 -18.58 22.80
N GLY A 160 -1.24 -17.52 23.27
CA GLY A 160 0.21 -17.45 23.36
C GLY A 160 0.88 -16.62 22.24
N CYS A 161 0.08 -15.99 21.37
CA CYS A 161 0.64 -15.08 20.36
C CYS A 161 1.23 -13.84 21.02
N ARG A 162 2.45 -13.45 20.61
CA ARG A 162 3.04 -12.14 20.95
C ARG A 162 2.44 -11.10 20.04
N PHE A 163 1.59 -10.24 20.59
CA PHE A 163 0.80 -9.26 19.85
C PHE A 163 1.25 -7.83 20.14
N GLN A 164 1.43 -7.02 19.11
CA GLN A 164 1.75 -5.60 19.19
C GLN A 164 0.94 -4.78 18.18
N TYR A 165 0.61 -3.53 18.53
CA TYR A 165 0.15 -2.53 17.58
C TYR A 165 1.31 -1.61 17.16
N TYR A 166 1.47 -1.43 15.86
CA TYR A 166 2.34 -0.41 15.30
C TYR A 166 1.64 0.95 15.40
N HIS A 167 2.26 1.91 16.08
CA HIS A 167 1.73 3.26 16.31
C HIS A 167 0.24 3.28 16.74
N PRO A 168 -0.10 2.79 17.92
CA PRO A 168 -1.47 2.75 18.41
C PRO A 168 -2.05 4.16 18.54
N THR A 169 -3.37 4.30 18.30
CA THR A 169 -4.10 5.57 18.29
C THR A 169 -4.19 6.27 19.64
N ALA A 170 -4.03 5.54 20.73
CA ALA A 170 -4.02 6.09 22.10
C ALA A 170 -2.76 6.92 22.43
N SER A 171 -1.82 7.06 21.50
CA SER A 171 -0.64 7.89 21.68
C SER A 171 -0.96 9.36 21.40
N TRP A 172 -0.73 10.25 22.37
CA TRP A 172 -0.78 11.70 22.18
C TRP A 172 0.30 12.25 21.21
N ARG A 173 1.16 11.38 20.68
CA ARG A 173 2.19 11.70 19.69
C ARG A 173 1.61 11.72 18.28
N VAL A 174 1.16 12.90 17.85
CA VAL A 174 0.56 13.15 16.54
C VAL A 174 1.51 12.76 15.38
N ASP A 175 2.82 12.95 15.56
CA ASP A 175 3.86 12.55 14.59
C ASP A 175 3.86 11.05 14.29
N ARG A 176 3.57 10.21 15.29
CA ARG A 176 3.43 8.75 15.11
C ARG A 176 2.07 8.35 14.56
N THR A 177 1.01 9.11 14.91
CA THR A 177 -0.35 8.79 14.45
C THR A 177 -0.50 8.94 12.93
N ASN A 178 0.24 9.83 12.28
CA ASN A 178 0.18 9.98 10.82
C ASN A 178 0.98 8.91 10.07
N ARG A 179 2.02 8.34 10.68
CA ARG A 179 2.86 7.31 10.05
C ARG A 179 2.28 5.94 10.30
N ARG A 180 1.97 5.23 9.23
CA ARG A 180 1.35 3.91 9.29
C ARG A 180 2.27 2.86 8.73
N THR A 181 2.28 1.67 9.34
CA THR A 181 2.79 0.53 8.60
C THR A 181 1.77 0.12 7.55
N HIS A 182 2.15 0.28 6.31
CA HIS A 182 1.35 -0.20 5.20
C HIS A 182 1.94 -1.51 4.63
N ARG A 183 2.91 -2.08 5.35
CA ARG A 183 3.53 -3.36 5.02
C ARG A 183 2.56 -4.51 5.26
N ARG A 184 2.62 -5.53 4.44
CA ARG A 184 2.00 -6.84 4.62
C ARG A 184 3.10 -7.86 4.51
N VAL A 185 3.39 -8.51 5.61
CA VAL A 185 4.48 -9.50 5.69
C VAL A 185 3.98 -10.72 6.45
N LEU A 186 4.07 -11.86 5.83
CA LEU A 186 3.97 -13.15 6.51
C LEU A 186 5.25 -13.92 6.24
N VAL A 187 5.96 -14.31 7.30
CA VAL A 187 7.11 -15.21 7.19
C VAL A 187 6.87 -16.42 8.08
N VAL A 188 6.96 -17.59 7.49
CA VAL A 188 6.77 -18.88 8.16
C VAL A 188 8.11 -19.64 8.20
N ASP A 189 8.52 -20.02 9.41
CA ASP A 189 9.75 -20.77 9.70
C ASP A 189 11.03 -20.13 9.11
N GLY A 190 10.99 -18.83 8.80
CA GLY A 190 12.06 -18.12 8.10
C GLY A 190 12.33 -18.65 6.68
N ARG A 191 11.44 -19.45 6.08
CA ARG A 191 11.63 -20.19 4.82
C ARG A 191 10.65 -19.83 3.72
N ILE A 192 9.43 -19.50 4.07
CA ILE A 192 8.38 -19.11 3.15
C ILE A 192 7.95 -17.68 3.53
N GLY A 193 7.94 -16.79 2.57
CA GLY A 193 7.53 -15.41 2.75
C GLY A 193 6.35 -15.04 1.84
N PHE A 194 5.50 -14.13 2.31
CA PHE A 194 4.43 -13.55 1.51
C PHE A 194 4.42 -12.04 1.68
N THR A 195 4.23 -11.31 0.58
CA THR A 195 4.00 -9.87 0.61
C THR A 195 3.21 -9.42 -0.62
N GLY A 196 2.64 -8.22 -0.57
CA GLY A 196 1.79 -7.65 -1.61
C GLY A 196 0.70 -6.75 -1.00
N ALA A 197 -0.34 -6.43 -1.76
CA ALA A 197 -1.25 -5.35 -1.42
C ALA A 197 -2.42 -5.74 -0.50
N VAL A 198 -2.62 -7.01 -0.25
CA VAL A 198 -3.83 -7.59 0.34
C VAL A 198 -4.11 -7.14 1.77
N GLY A 199 -5.36 -6.81 2.08
CA GLY A 199 -5.88 -6.73 3.46
C GLY A 199 -6.54 -8.05 3.87
N PHE A 200 -6.53 -8.34 5.16
CA PHE A 200 -7.10 -9.58 5.70
C PHE A 200 -8.55 -9.34 6.12
N SER A 201 -9.43 -9.30 5.11
CA SER A 201 -10.87 -9.02 5.25
C SER A 201 -11.63 -9.63 4.08
N GLU A 202 -12.95 -9.83 4.27
CA GLU A 202 -13.84 -10.51 3.34
C GLU A 202 -13.82 -9.90 1.93
N GLN A 203 -13.63 -8.59 1.82
CA GLN A 203 -13.57 -7.91 0.51
C GLN A 203 -12.37 -8.32 -0.37
N TRP A 204 -11.33 -8.92 0.18
CA TRP A 204 -10.23 -9.51 -0.58
C TRP A 204 -10.39 -11.01 -0.80
N SER A 205 -11.51 -11.62 -0.39
CA SER A 205 -11.76 -13.05 -0.62
C SER A 205 -12.26 -13.33 -2.04
N GLY A 206 -12.37 -14.61 -2.37
CA GLY A 206 -12.88 -15.05 -3.67
C GLY A 206 -11.94 -14.78 -4.83
N ASN A 207 -12.51 -14.63 -6.03
CA ASN A 207 -11.77 -14.49 -7.28
C ASN A 207 -12.20 -13.26 -8.09
N ALA A 208 -12.43 -12.12 -7.43
CA ALA A 208 -12.90 -10.88 -8.05
C ALA A 208 -14.20 -11.05 -8.87
N GLN A 209 -15.05 -11.97 -8.44
CA GLN A 209 -16.24 -12.43 -9.19
C GLN A 209 -17.39 -11.43 -9.16
N ASP A 210 -17.38 -10.45 -8.24
CA ASP A 210 -18.40 -9.41 -8.11
C ASP A 210 -17.84 -8.15 -7.43
N LYS A 211 -18.68 -7.11 -7.30
CA LYS A 211 -18.29 -5.81 -6.74
C LYS A 211 -17.85 -5.84 -5.28
N LYS A 212 -18.11 -6.90 -4.54
CA LYS A 212 -17.74 -7.04 -3.13
C LYS A 212 -16.38 -7.72 -2.96
N HIS A 213 -15.91 -8.43 -3.97
CA HIS A 213 -14.66 -9.18 -3.96
C HIS A 213 -13.64 -8.48 -4.85
N TRP A 214 -12.63 -7.92 -4.24
CA TRP A 214 -11.64 -7.08 -4.90
C TRP A 214 -10.62 -7.89 -5.70
N HIS A 215 -10.15 -7.30 -6.79
CA HIS A 215 -9.03 -7.84 -7.55
C HIS A 215 -7.71 -7.35 -6.95
N ASP A 216 -6.85 -8.30 -6.57
CA ASP A 216 -5.55 -7.98 -5.99
C ASP A 216 -4.48 -9.02 -6.34
N VAL A 217 -3.20 -8.63 -6.18
CA VAL A 217 -2.02 -9.45 -6.44
C VAL A 217 -1.13 -9.51 -5.21
N HIS A 218 -0.66 -10.72 -4.91
CA HIS A 218 0.27 -11.02 -3.83
C HIS A 218 1.37 -11.94 -4.33
N VAL A 219 2.50 -12.04 -3.65
CA VAL A 219 3.56 -12.97 -4.02
C VAL A 219 3.95 -13.88 -2.86
N GLN A 220 4.20 -15.14 -3.19
CA GLN A 220 4.87 -16.12 -2.32
C GLN A 220 6.35 -16.18 -2.72
N ILE A 221 7.21 -16.23 -1.73
CA ILE A 221 8.67 -16.19 -1.89
C ILE A 221 9.29 -17.38 -1.16
N GLU A 222 10.16 -18.09 -1.85
CA GLU A 222 11.04 -19.10 -1.29
C GLU A 222 12.49 -18.83 -1.71
N GLY A 223 13.46 -19.18 -0.87
CA GLY A 223 14.88 -18.92 -1.12
C GLY A 223 15.46 -17.78 -0.30
N PRO A 224 16.69 -17.35 -0.62
CA PRO A 224 17.46 -16.39 0.20
C PRO A 224 16.78 -15.05 0.47
N LEU A 225 15.88 -14.61 -0.40
CA LEU A 225 15.15 -13.35 -0.26
C LEU A 225 14.24 -13.32 0.97
N VAL A 226 13.78 -14.47 1.47
CA VAL A 226 12.94 -14.56 2.67
C VAL A 226 13.64 -13.96 3.89
N ALA A 227 14.97 -14.07 3.99
CA ALA A 227 15.73 -13.45 5.07
C ALA A 227 15.65 -11.92 5.04
N LYS A 228 15.53 -11.30 3.84
CA LYS A 228 15.33 -9.85 3.70
C LYS A 228 13.92 -9.44 4.12
N LEU A 229 12.91 -10.23 3.74
CA LEU A 229 11.53 -10.01 4.16
C LEU A 229 11.39 -10.16 5.69
N GLN A 230 12.04 -11.16 6.29
CA GLN A 230 12.12 -11.34 7.73
C GLN A 230 12.79 -10.13 8.42
N GLY A 231 13.86 -9.60 7.81
CA GLY A 231 14.52 -8.38 8.30
C GLY A 231 13.60 -7.16 8.31
N ALA A 232 12.76 -7.01 7.27
CA ALA A 232 11.78 -5.93 7.19
C ALA A 232 10.71 -6.04 8.30
N PHE A 233 10.23 -7.24 8.61
CA PHE A 233 9.35 -7.48 9.76
C PHE A 233 10.06 -7.14 11.09
N GLN A 234 11.29 -7.63 11.25
CA GLN A 234 12.08 -7.41 12.47
C GLN A 234 12.28 -5.92 12.76
N GLU A 235 12.49 -5.10 11.75
CA GLU A 235 12.63 -3.65 11.91
C GLU A 235 11.45 -3.05 12.66
N HIS A 236 10.22 -3.40 12.28
CA HIS A 236 9.01 -2.92 12.92
C HIS A 236 8.76 -3.59 14.28
N TRP A 237 9.09 -4.86 14.39
CA TRP A 237 8.96 -5.60 15.65
C TRP A 237 9.84 -4.99 16.75
N ILE A 238 11.09 -4.67 16.44
CA ILE A 238 12.00 -3.98 17.38
C ILE A 238 11.45 -2.61 17.80
N LYS A 239 10.91 -1.84 16.85
CA LYS A 239 10.33 -0.51 17.14
C LYS A 239 9.15 -0.56 18.12
N THR A 240 8.44 -1.66 18.19
CA THR A 240 7.23 -1.83 19.01
C THR A 240 7.44 -2.67 20.26
N GLY A 241 8.28 -3.69 20.19
CA GLY A 241 8.47 -4.69 21.25
C GLY A 241 9.84 -4.67 21.91
N ASN A 242 10.81 -3.91 21.38
CA ASN A 242 12.21 -3.87 21.82
C ASN A 242 12.92 -5.25 21.78
N GLU A 243 12.38 -6.22 21.03
CA GLU A 243 12.91 -7.57 20.88
C GLU A 243 13.58 -7.73 19.52
N ALA A 244 14.85 -8.06 19.48
CA ALA A 244 15.54 -8.45 18.26
C ALA A 244 15.33 -9.96 18.02
N LEU A 245 14.95 -10.31 16.78
CA LEU A 245 14.82 -11.70 16.37
C LEU A 245 16.19 -12.24 15.98
N GLY A 246 16.48 -13.45 16.37
CA GLY A 246 17.77 -14.10 16.06
C GLY A 246 17.68 -15.62 16.09
N GLY A 247 18.81 -16.26 15.73
CA GLY A 247 18.93 -17.71 15.72
C GLY A 247 18.38 -18.39 14.47
N ALA A 248 18.65 -19.68 14.35
CA ALA A 248 18.37 -20.47 13.16
C ALA A 248 16.86 -20.70 12.91
N ASP A 249 16.02 -20.52 13.92
CA ASP A 249 14.57 -20.66 13.77
C ASP A 249 13.94 -19.45 13.11
N GLN A 250 14.54 -18.26 13.29
CA GLN A 250 14.11 -17.01 12.65
C GLN A 250 14.86 -16.74 11.33
N PHE A 251 16.15 -17.08 11.28
CA PHE A 251 17.04 -16.89 10.13
C PHE A 251 17.78 -18.18 9.81
N PRO A 252 17.07 -19.20 9.28
CA PRO A 252 17.73 -20.44 8.88
C PRO A 252 18.67 -20.20 7.70
N ALA A 253 19.66 -21.07 7.54
CA ALA A 253 20.41 -21.12 6.30
C ALA A 253 19.47 -21.50 5.15
N LEU A 254 19.40 -20.66 4.13
CA LEU A 254 18.51 -20.84 2.98
C LEU A 254 19.32 -21.24 1.75
N SER A 255 18.95 -22.38 1.16
CA SER A 255 19.44 -22.80 -0.14
C SER A 255 18.65 -22.13 -1.27
N PRO A 256 19.22 -21.99 -2.47
CA PRO A 256 18.44 -21.57 -3.63
C PRO A 256 17.20 -22.46 -3.84
N ALA A 257 16.05 -21.81 -4.08
CA ALA A 257 14.76 -22.44 -4.37
C ALA A 257 14.36 -22.28 -5.85
N GLY A 258 15.07 -21.42 -6.57
CA GLY A 258 14.88 -21.11 -7.98
C GLY A 258 16.04 -20.27 -8.51
N ASP A 259 15.83 -19.56 -9.59
CA ASP A 259 16.86 -18.81 -10.30
C ASP A 259 16.60 -17.29 -10.36
N LEU A 260 15.44 -16.84 -9.81
CA LEU A 260 15.09 -15.44 -9.87
C LEU A 260 16.04 -14.55 -9.05
N LYS A 261 16.39 -13.41 -9.65
CA LYS A 261 17.12 -12.33 -9.03
C LYS A 261 16.12 -11.27 -8.58
N ALA A 262 16.08 -11.01 -7.27
CA ALA A 262 15.08 -10.12 -6.69
C ALA A 262 15.61 -9.40 -5.45
N GLU A 263 14.93 -8.34 -5.06
CA GLU A 263 15.21 -7.58 -3.84
C GLU A 263 13.93 -7.20 -3.11
N ILE A 264 14.03 -6.99 -1.80
CA ILE A 264 13.00 -6.36 -0.98
C ILE A 264 13.36 -4.89 -0.82
N VAL A 265 12.49 -4.03 -1.28
CA VAL A 265 12.60 -2.58 -1.11
C VAL A 265 11.60 -2.15 -0.07
N SER A 266 12.09 -1.60 1.04
CA SER A 266 11.22 -1.11 2.12
C SER A 266 11.48 0.37 2.36
N SER A 267 10.41 1.16 2.46
CA SER A 267 10.53 2.54 2.90
C SER A 267 10.76 2.58 4.40
N ARG A 268 11.59 3.52 4.84
CA ARG A 268 11.90 3.80 6.24
C ARG A 268 11.56 5.24 6.55
N SER A 269 10.99 5.48 7.71
CA SER A 269 10.74 6.84 8.18
C SER A 269 12.06 7.63 8.23
N PHE A 270 12.08 8.84 7.65
CA PHE A 270 13.23 9.76 7.56
C PHE A 270 14.38 9.34 6.63
N SER A 271 14.25 8.29 5.84
CA SER A 271 15.20 8.00 4.77
C SER A 271 14.72 8.56 3.42
N MET A 272 15.62 8.64 2.44
CA MET A 272 15.18 8.80 1.05
C MET A 272 14.19 7.69 0.72
N ALA A 273 13.09 8.05 0.05
CA ALA A 273 12.07 7.09 -0.34
C ALA A 273 12.58 6.22 -1.50
N PRO A 274 13.01 4.97 -1.28
CA PRO A 274 13.68 4.19 -2.32
C PRO A 274 12.74 3.82 -3.47
N VAL A 275 11.45 3.62 -3.18
CA VAL A 275 10.46 3.22 -4.20
C VAL A 275 10.26 4.29 -5.27
N PRO A 276 9.97 5.57 -4.95
CA PRO A 276 9.90 6.62 -5.96
C PRO A 276 11.18 6.81 -6.76
N LEU A 277 12.35 6.62 -6.15
CA LEU A 277 13.63 6.70 -6.85
C LEU A 277 13.80 5.56 -7.86
N LEU A 278 13.48 4.32 -7.47
CA LEU A 278 13.49 3.17 -8.38
C LEU A 278 12.49 3.34 -9.53
N GLN A 279 11.31 3.85 -9.25
CA GLN A 279 10.32 4.19 -10.27
C GLN A 279 10.92 5.23 -11.24
N ALA A 280 11.51 6.30 -10.73
CA ALA A 280 12.06 7.37 -11.56
C ALA A 280 13.19 6.87 -12.48
N VAL A 281 14.13 6.07 -11.95
CA VAL A 281 15.19 5.45 -12.73
C VAL A 281 14.64 4.50 -13.79
N SER A 282 13.65 3.65 -13.42
CA SER A 282 13.05 2.70 -14.35
C SER A 282 12.27 3.41 -15.47
N PHE A 283 11.56 4.51 -15.16
CA PHE A 283 10.87 5.33 -16.18
C PHE A 283 11.85 6.02 -17.12
N ALA A 284 12.97 6.51 -16.58
CA ALA A 284 14.02 7.11 -17.42
C ALA A 284 14.68 6.07 -18.33
N ALA A 285 14.89 4.84 -17.85
CA ALA A 285 15.57 3.76 -18.56
C ALA A 285 14.66 2.96 -19.51
N ALA A 286 13.35 3.14 -19.45
CA ALA A 286 12.39 2.42 -20.29
C ALA A 286 12.57 2.72 -21.78
N GLU A 287 12.53 1.67 -22.62
CA GLU A 287 12.64 1.76 -24.09
C GLU A 287 11.37 1.33 -24.82
N LYS A 288 10.58 0.40 -24.24
CA LYS A 288 9.44 -0.21 -24.91
C LYS A 288 8.13 0.11 -24.24
N ARG A 289 8.01 -0.16 -22.94
CA ARG A 289 6.76 -0.02 -22.22
C ARG A 289 6.93 0.19 -20.73
N ILE A 290 5.99 0.95 -20.13
CA ILE A 290 5.81 1.11 -18.69
C ILE A 290 4.33 0.83 -18.43
N TRP A 291 4.01 -0.27 -17.73
CA TRP A 291 2.65 -0.61 -17.35
C TRP A 291 2.52 -0.65 -15.83
N ILE A 292 1.58 0.11 -15.30
CA ILE A 292 1.38 0.31 -13.85
C ILE A 292 -0.08 0.01 -13.52
N THR A 293 -0.32 -0.86 -12.52
CA THR A 293 -1.62 -1.02 -11.88
C THR A 293 -1.55 -0.43 -10.48
N ASN A 294 -2.47 0.46 -10.15
CA ASN A 294 -2.49 1.09 -8.82
C ASN A 294 -3.89 1.58 -8.43
N PRO A 295 -4.37 1.30 -7.19
CA PRO A 295 -5.70 1.70 -6.75
C PRO A 295 -5.82 3.20 -6.48
N TYR A 296 -4.74 3.84 -6.02
CA TYR A 296 -4.72 5.25 -5.62
C TYR A 296 -3.59 5.98 -6.35
N CYS A 297 -3.95 6.68 -7.41
CA CYS A 297 -3.02 7.31 -8.32
C CYS A 297 -3.12 8.83 -8.23
N THR A 298 -2.25 9.43 -7.43
CA THR A 298 -2.06 10.89 -7.33
C THR A 298 -0.56 11.23 -7.46
N PRO A 299 0.04 10.94 -8.64
CA PRO A 299 1.48 11.08 -8.82
C PRO A 299 1.96 12.50 -8.61
N THR A 300 3.21 12.66 -8.21
CA THR A 300 3.87 13.96 -8.13
C THR A 300 4.10 14.54 -9.53
N ASP A 301 4.35 15.85 -9.60
CA ASP A 301 4.63 16.53 -10.86
C ASP A 301 5.85 15.92 -11.59
N ASP A 302 6.87 15.51 -10.83
CA ASP A 302 8.07 14.87 -11.37
C ASP A 302 7.78 13.46 -11.94
N GLN A 303 6.96 12.68 -11.23
CA GLN A 303 6.53 11.36 -11.74
C GLN A 303 5.74 11.50 -13.04
N VAL A 304 4.81 12.47 -13.11
CA VAL A 304 4.08 12.78 -14.35
C VAL A 304 5.04 13.19 -15.46
N ALA A 305 5.99 14.09 -15.17
CA ALA A 305 6.96 14.55 -16.16
C ALA A 305 7.83 13.42 -16.70
N LEU A 306 8.24 12.48 -15.85
CA LEU A 306 9.03 11.30 -16.27
C LEU A 306 8.23 10.36 -17.17
N LEU A 307 6.96 10.08 -16.84
CA LEU A 307 6.08 9.26 -17.68
C LEU A 307 5.84 9.94 -19.05
N VAL A 308 5.57 11.24 -19.07
CA VAL A 308 5.39 12.00 -20.32
C VAL A 308 6.68 12.03 -21.15
N LYS A 309 7.87 12.19 -20.51
CA LYS A 309 9.16 12.07 -21.19
C LYS A 309 9.37 10.68 -21.83
N ALA A 310 8.94 9.61 -21.13
CA ALA A 310 8.99 8.26 -21.68
C ALA A 310 8.09 8.12 -22.92
N VAL A 311 6.86 8.63 -22.88
CA VAL A 311 5.96 8.65 -24.04
C VAL A 311 6.60 9.40 -25.23
N ARG A 312 7.22 10.55 -24.99
CA ARG A 312 7.91 11.32 -26.04
C ARG A 312 9.10 10.58 -26.67
N ARG A 313 9.69 9.62 -25.96
CA ARG A 313 10.71 8.71 -26.52
C ARG A 313 10.11 7.53 -27.31
N GLY A 314 8.78 7.40 -27.34
CA GLY A 314 8.07 6.31 -28.02
C GLY A 314 7.71 5.12 -27.12
N VAL A 315 7.90 5.24 -25.81
CA VAL A 315 7.55 4.20 -24.83
C VAL A 315 6.02 4.13 -24.70
N ASP A 316 5.44 2.93 -24.70
CA ASP A 316 4.02 2.68 -24.44
C ASP A 316 3.75 2.72 -22.94
N VAL A 317 3.22 3.83 -22.46
CA VAL A 317 2.93 4.05 -21.03
C VAL A 317 1.44 3.86 -20.76
N ARG A 318 1.12 2.89 -19.90
CA ARG A 318 -0.27 2.56 -19.52
C ARG A 318 -0.44 2.50 -18.02
N LEU A 319 -1.51 3.11 -17.51
CA LEU A 319 -1.97 3.03 -16.14
C LEU A 319 -3.30 2.31 -16.06
N MET A 320 -3.39 1.31 -15.19
CA MET A 320 -4.62 0.60 -14.82
C MET A 320 -5.08 1.10 -13.45
N LEU A 321 -6.27 1.67 -13.37
CA LEU A 321 -6.82 2.33 -12.19
C LEU A 321 -8.24 1.82 -11.92
N PRO A 322 -8.79 1.98 -10.70
CA PRO A 322 -10.17 1.59 -10.43
C PRO A 322 -11.17 2.41 -11.26
N GLY A 323 -12.15 1.73 -11.84
CA GLY A 323 -13.28 2.29 -12.53
C GLY A 323 -14.35 2.84 -11.57
N VAL A 324 -15.61 2.54 -11.86
CA VAL A 324 -16.75 3.00 -11.02
C VAL A 324 -16.76 2.36 -9.63
N ASN A 325 -16.21 1.15 -9.52
CA ASN A 325 -16.10 0.44 -8.26
C ASN A 325 -14.81 0.90 -7.55
N ASN A 326 -14.94 1.87 -6.64
CA ASN A 326 -13.84 2.46 -5.89
C ASN A 326 -14.29 2.71 -4.44
N ASP A 327 -13.45 2.34 -3.48
CA ASP A 327 -13.70 2.50 -2.05
C ASP A 327 -13.48 3.93 -1.54
N GLN A 328 -12.76 4.78 -2.30
CA GLN A 328 -12.42 6.15 -1.93
C GLN A 328 -12.76 7.15 -3.05
N PRO A 329 -14.04 7.52 -3.24
CA PRO A 329 -14.47 8.42 -4.31
C PRO A 329 -13.76 9.79 -4.30
N LEU A 330 -13.44 10.33 -3.12
CA LEU A 330 -12.69 11.59 -2.99
C LEU A 330 -11.24 11.46 -3.49
N THR A 331 -10.57 10.36 -3.19
CA THR A 331 -9.21 10.07 -3.67
C THR A 331 -9.21 9.88 -5.19
N LYS A 332 -10.24 9.22 -5.73
CA LYS A 332 -10.43 9.09 -7.18
C LYS A 332 -10.61 10.46 -7.84
N SER A 333 -11.44 11.32 -7.26
CA SER A 333 -11.63 12.70 -7.78
C SER A 333 -10.32 13.51 -7.76
N ALA A 334 -9.57 13.42 -6.66
CA ALA A 334 -8.24 14.05 -6.56
C ALA A 334 -7.25 13.47 -7.59
N GLY A 335 -7.23 12.13 -7.77
CA GLY A 335 -6.41 11.44 -8.77
C GLY A 335 -6.73 11.88 -10.20
N ARG A 336 -8.01 12.04 -10.52
CA ARG A 336 -8.45 12.53 -11.83
C ARG A 336 -7.92 13.93 -12.16
N SER A 337 -7.58 14.77 -11.19
CA SER A 337 -6.93 16.06 -11.45
C SER A 337 -5.55 15.90 -12.13
N ALA A 338 -4.81 14.85 -11.78
CA ALA A 338 -3.52 14.53 -12.38
C ALA A 338 -3.65 13.89 -13.78
N TYR A 339 -4.80 13.29 -14.11
CA TYR A 339 -5.03 12.64 -15.42
C TYR A 339 -4.81 13.59 -16.59
N GLY A 340 -5.22 14.87 -16.47
CA GLY A 340 -5.14 15.84 -17.56
C GLY A 340 -3.76 15.92 -18.17
N ARG A 341 -2.74 16.13 -17.36
CA ARG A 341 -1.35 16.26 -17.83
C ARG A 341 -0.79 14.94 -18.38
N MET A 342 -1.17 13.80 -17.77
CA MET A 342 -0.76 12.49 -18.26
C MET A 342 -1.40 12.18 -19.62
N LEU A 343 -2.70 12.36 -19.74
CA LEU A 343 -3.45 12.13 -20.99
C LEU A 343 -3.01 13.09 -22.11
N GLU A 344 -2.82 14.38 -21.80
CA GLU A 344 -2.29 15.37 -22.75
C GLU A 344 -0.87 14.99 -23.20
N GLY A 345 -0.07 14.41 -22.29
CA GLY A 345 1.26 13.90 -22.56
C GLY A 345 1.29 12.55 -23.29
N GLY A 346 0.14 11.94 -23.60
CA GLY A 346 0.02 10.69 -24.36
C GLY A 346 0.10 9.41 -23.50
N VAL A 347 0.06 9.53 -22.17
CA VAL A 347 -0.08 8.37 -21.28
C VAL A 347 -1.50 7.82 -21.42
N LYS A 348 -1.65 6.51 -21.57
CA LYS A 348 -2.94 5.83 -21.66
C LYS A 348 -3.43 5.43 -20.29
N ILE A 349 -4.69 5.74 -19.96
CA ILE A 349 -5.32 5.41 -18.67
C ILE A 349 -6.48 4.46 -18.93
N PHE A 350 -6.52 3.34 -18.22
CA PHE A 350 -7.58 2.35 -18.25
C PHE A 350 -8.26 2.26 -16.91
N GLU A 351 -9.58 2.35 -16.86
CA GLU A 351 -10.39 2.19 -15.66
C GLU A 351 -10.95 0.75 -15.63
N TYR A 352 -10.56 -0.04 -14.63
CA TYR A 352 -11.01 -1.42 -14.43
C TYR A 352 -12.45 -1.45 -13.91
N GLU A 353 -13.34 -2.14 -14.62
CA GLU A 353 -14.78 -2.04 -14.39
C GLU A 353 -15.40 -3.11 -13.48
N PRO A 354 -14.93 -4.40 -13.47
CA PRO A 354 -15.67 -5.48 -12.80
C PRO A 354 -15.83 -5.26 -11.28
N THR A 355 -14.76 -4.86 -10.61
CA THR A 355 -14.73 -4.65 -9.17
C THR A 355 -13.65 -3.62 -8.80
N MET A 356 -13.40 -3.39 -7.51
CA MET A 356 -12.23 -2.63 -7.07
C MET A 356 -10.95 -3.37 -7.43
N ILE A 357 -10.08 -2.77 -8.25
CA ILE A 357 -8.71 -3.25 -8.45
C ILE A 357 -7.81 -2.61 -7.39
N HIS A 358 -7.18 -3.44 -6.55
CA HIS A 358 -6.38 -2.95 -5.43
C HIS A 358 -4.90 -3.30 -5.55
N SER A 359 -4.49 -3.95 -6.62
CA SER A 359 -3.09 -4.32 -6.92
C SER A 359 -2.17 -3.11 -7.01
N LYS A 360 -0.94 -3.25 -6.55
CA LYS A 360 0.15 -2.29 -6.74
C LYS A 360 1.28 -3.02 -7.46
N THR A 361 1.24 -2.92 -8.78
CA THR A 361 2.19 -3.60 -9.65
C THR A 361 2.73 -2.65 -10.71
N MET A 362 3.96 -2.89 -11.11
CA MET A 362 4.61 -2.18 -12.20
C MET A 362 5.48 -3.15 -13.00
N VAL A 363 5.46 -3.03 -14.31
CA VAL A 363 6.37 -3.76 -15.18
C VAL A 363 6.96 -2.80 -16.22
N VAL A 364 8.28 -2.87 -16.41
CA VAL A 364 9.01 -2.06 -17.38
C VAL A 364 9.76 -2.98 -18.32
N ASP A 365 9.48 -2.83 -19.61
CA ASP A 365 10.09 -3.56 -20.73
C ASP A 365 10.01 -5.10 -20.62
N GLY A 366 9.12 -5.62 -19.77
CA GLY A 366 8.99 -7.06 -19.51
C GLY A 366 10.19 -7.66 -18.77
N LEU A 367 11.01 -6.84 -18.12
CA LEU A 367 12.24 -7.26 -17.45
C LEU A 367 12.30 -6.82 -15.98
N PHE A 368 11.96 -5.58 -15.70
CA PHE A 368 11.88 -5.02 -14.35
C PHE A 368 10.44 -5.08 -13.88
N SER A 369 10.17 -5.74 -12.76
CA SER A 369 8.84 -5.83 -12.19
C SER A 369 8.83 -5.46 -10.70
N MET A 370 7.80 -4.77 -10.28
CA MET A 370 7.54 -4.42 -8.88
C MET A 370 6.16 -4.95 -8.46
N VAL A 371 6.08 -5.60 -7.30
CA VAL A 371 4.82 -6.03 -6.67
C VAL A 371 4.91 -5.74 -5.19
N GLY A 372 3.95 -5.01 -4.62
CA GLY A 372 4.03 -4.69 -3.21
C GLY A 372 2.89 -3.86 -2.65
N THR A 373 3.22 -2.99 -1.72
CA THR A 373 2.25 -2.22 -0.95
C THR A 373 2.15 -0.76 -1.37
N SER A 374 3.12 -0.26 -2.15
CA SER A 374 3.28 1.15 -2.46
C SER A 374 2.22 1.68 -3.42
N ASN A 375 1.41 2.61 -2.96
CA ASN A 375 0.54 3.37 -3.85
C ASN A 375 1.34 4.42 -4.64
N PHE A 376 0.82 4.77 -5.81
CA PHE A 376 1.40 5.79 -6.66
C PHE A 376 0.90 7.19 -6.22
N ASP A 377 1.19 7.51 -4.97
CA ASP A 377 0.74 8.72 -4.28
C ASP A 377 1.80 9.27 -3.31
N PRO A 378 1.71 10.57 -2.91
CA PRO A 378 2.65 11.17 -1.97
C PRO A 378 2.62 10.53 -0.58
N ARG A 379 1.48 9.97 -0.13
CA ARG A 379 1.38 9.37 1.19
C ARG A 379 2.24 8.10 1.31
N SER A 380 2.18 7.22 0.31
CA SER A 380 3.04 6.04 0.24
C SER A 380 4.51 6.41 0.01
N SER A 381 4.75 7.48 -0.75
CA SER A 381 6.12 7.92 -1.05
C SER A 381 6.84 8.56 0.13
N GLU A 382 6.13 9.28 1.03
CA GLU A 382 6.75 10.16 2.02
C GLU A 382 6.40 9.82 3.48
N ILE A 383 5.26 9.18 3.73
CA ILE A 383 4.68 9.07 5.07
C ILE A 383 4.58 7.62 5.55
N ASN A 384 4.00 6.75 4.71
CA ASN A 384 3.79 5.36 5.07
C ASN A 384 5.10 4.56 5.03
N GLU A 385 5.15 3.50 5.80
CA GLU A 385 6.20 2.50 5.68
C GLU A 385 5.68 1.36 4.81
N GLU A 386 6.25 1.27 3.61
CA GLU A 386 5.85 0.36 2.53
C GLU A 386 6.86 -0.78 2.35
N ILE A 387 6.48 -1.79 1.59
CA ILE A 387 7.35 -2.89 1.20
C ILE A 387 6.97 -3.39 -0.20
N ASP A 388 7.98 -3.52 -1.06
CA ASP A 388 7.81 -3.99 -2.43
C ASP A 388 8.87 -5.05 -2.76
N VAL A 389 8.50 -6.02 -3.57
CA VAL A 389 9.41 -6.98 -4.19
C VAL A 389 9.72 -6.48 -5.58
N VAL A 390 11.00 -6.34 -5.88
CA VAL A 390 11.50 -6.02 -7.21
C VAL A 390 12.13 -7.27 -7.80
N VAL A 391 11.73 -7.63 -9.01
CA VAL A 391 12.22 -8.81 -9.74
C VAL A 391 12.83 -8.41 -11.06
N TYR A 392 14.03 -8.90 -11.34
CA TYR A 392 14.79 -8.65 -12.57
C TYR A 392 14.83 -9.93 -13.40
N ASP A 393 13.72 -10.24 -14.06
CA ASP A 393 13.58 -11.47 -14.84
C ASP A 393 12.56 -11.33 -15.97
N GLN A 394 12.91 -11.78 -17.16
CA GLN A 394 12.06 -11.65 -18.33
C GLN A 394 10.83 -12.56 -18.28
N LYS A 395 10.95 -13.77 -17.73
CA LYS A 395 9.82 -14.71 -17.62
C LYS A 395 8.80 -14.19 -16.61
N PHE A 396 9.28 -13.70 -15.46
CA PHE A 396 8.44 -13.07 -14.46
C PHE A 396 7.78 -11.79 -15.01
N GLY A 397 8.56 -10.93 -15.68
CA GLY A 397 8.04 -9.71 -16.30
C GLY A 397 6.92 -9.98 -17.31
N ARG A 398 7.09 -11.00 -18.17
CA ARG A 398 6.02 -11.42 -19.12
C ARG A 398 4.78 -11.92 -18.40
N ALA A 399 4.92 -12.65 -17.28
CA ALA A 399 3.77 -13.09 -16.51
C ALA A 399 3.00 -11.88 -15.92
N MET A 400 3.72 -10.86 -15.45
CA MET A 400 3.10 -9.62 -14.97
C MET A 400 2.43 -8.82 -16.11
N GLU A 401 3.05 -8.76 -17.29
CA GLU A 401 2.43 -8.18 -18.49
C GLU A 401 1.13 -8.90 -18.86
N GLN A 402 1.11 -10.22 -18.80
CA GLN A 402 -0.07 -11.04 -19.13
C GLN A 402 -1.23 -10.78 -18.14
N ILE A 403 -0.94 -10.57 -16.85
CA ILE A 403 -1.95 -10.16 -15.87
C ILE A 403 -2.52 -8.81 -16.27
N PHE A 404 -1.67 -7.82 -16.53
CA PHE A 404 -2.09 -6.49 -16.96
C PHE A 404 -2.94 -6.51 -18.22
N GLU A 405 -2.56 -7.31 -19.24
CA GLU A 405 -3.32 -7.47 -20.48
C GLU A 405 -4.68 -8.13 -20.25
N THR A 406 -4.77 -9.06 -19.31
CA THR A 406 -6.03 -9.71 -18.93
C THR A 406 -6.97 -8.71 -18.27
N ASP A 407 -6.47 -7.90 -17.36
CA ASP A 407 -7.23 -6.85 -16.67
C ASP A 407 -7.65 -5.74 -17.65
N MET A 408 -6.78 -5.39 -18.59
CA MET A 408 -7.07 -4.38 -19.61
C MET A 408 -8.25 -4.76 -20.49
N LYS A 409 -8.46 -6.07 -20.78
CA LYS A 409 -9.63 -6.56 -21.55
C LYS A 409 -10.96 -6.30 -20.81
N GLN A 410 -10.92 -6.10 -19.52
CA GLN A 410 -12.08 -5.82 -18.65
C GLN A 410 -12.13 -4.35 -18.22
N SER A 411 -11.33 -3.51 -18.87
CA SER A 411 -11.18 -2.08 -18.53
C SER A 411 -11.65 -1.20 -19.68
N GLN A 412 -12.04 0.01 -19.35
CA GLN A 412 -12.37 1.04 -20.31
C GLN A 412 -11.26 2.08 -20.38
N GLU A 413 -10.81 2.43 -21.59
CA GLU A 413 -9.86 3.53 -21.76
C GLU A 413 -10.53 4.86 -21.41
N TYR A 414 -9.90 5.62 -20.51
CA TYR A 414 -10.33 6.97 -20.14
C TYR A 414 -9.54 7.98 -20.94
N THR A 415 -10.22 8.63 -21.90
CA THR A 415 -9.59 9.49 -22.90
C THR A 415 -9.45 10.94 -22.45
N PHE A 416 -8.55 11.70 -23.12
CA PHE A 416 -8.41 13.14 -22.89
C PHE A 416 -9.70 13.92 -23.24
N GLU A 417 -10.48 13.45 -24.23
CA GLU A 417 -11.76 14.06 -24.58
C GLU A 417 -12.80 13.89 -23.46
N GLN A 418 -12.84 12.72 -22.83
CA GLN A 418 -13.69 12.50 -21.64
C GLN A 418 -13.24 13.39 -20.48
N PHE A 419 -11.93 13.50 -20.27
CA PHE A 419 -11.37 14.39 -19.24
C PHE A 419 -11.79 15.86 -19.45
N LYS A 420 -11.75 16.38 -20.65
CA LYS A 420 -12.18 17.75 -20.98
C LYS A 420 -13.68 17.98 -20.76
N LYS A 421 -14.51 16.96 -20.98
CA LYS A 421 -15.97 17.01 -20.87
C LYS A 421 -16.50 16.80 -19.46
N ARG A 422 -15.62 16.52 -18.46
CA ARG A 422 -16.07 16.32 -17.07
C ARG A 422 -16.81 17.54 -16.52
N SER A 423 -17.74 17.28 -15.61
CA SER A 423 -18.58 18.31 -14.99
C SER A 423 -17.76 19.29 -14.14
N LEU A 424 -18.34 20.45 -13.84
CA LEU A 424 -17.72 21.44 -12.93
C LEU A 424 -17.50 20.89 -11.51
N TRP A 425 -18.28 19.87 -11.09
CA TRP A 425 -18.12 19.20 -9.80
C TRP A 425 -16.98 18.19 -9.77
N GLU A 426 -16.48 17.77 -10.93
CA GLU A 426 -15.32 16.88 -11.08
C GLU A 426 -14.03 17.64 -11.42
N ARG A 427 -14.08 18.94 -11.53
CA ARG A 427 -12.95 19.86 -11.78
C ARG A 427 -12.38 20.42 -10.50
#